data_3031b0c60dfecc1695b3fd5634b93b67
#
_entry.id   3031b0c60dfecc1695b3fd5634b93b67
#
_cell.length_a   1.000
_cell.length_b   1.000
_cell.length_c   1.000
_cell.angle_alpha   90.00
_cell.angle_beta   90.00
_cell.angle_gamma   90.00
#
_symmetry.space_group_name_H-M   'P 1'
#
loop_
_entity.id
_entity.type
_entity.pdbx_description
1 polymer ?
#
loop_
_entity_poly.entity_id
_entity_poly.type
_entity_poly.pdbx_seq_one_letter_code
_entity_poly.pdbx_strand_id
1 'polypeptide(L)'
;MNPIQKQVYENIAAVAGLRTSAESIAVAQTPTYLKEPMKVADFAVGVVSALGAVAAELGESRGLPPQSIDVDRRHAALSFNNAGFHFINGTLIMGGEIMVPVNGFYETKDKRWMCFNGAYPHLRDGILQ
;
A
#
# COMPACT_ATOMS: atom_id res chain seq x y z
N MET A 1 3.09 13.41 12.05
CA MET A 1 2.79 13.22 10.60
C MET A 1 3.07 14.49 9.82
N ASN A 2 3.45 14.38 8.53
CA ASN A 2 3.46 15.53 7.61
C ASN A 2 2.03 15.83 7.11
N PRO A 3 1.79 16.96 6.40
CA PRO A 3 0.44 17.36 5.98
C PRO A 3 -0.29 16.30 5.12
N ILE A 4 0.41 15.62 4.21
CA ILE A 4 -0.19 14.59 3.34
C ILE A 4 -0.59 13.36 4.17
N GLN A 5 0.31 12.88 5.01
CA GLN A 5 0.08 11.74 5.90
C GLN A 5 -1.13 11.99 6.81
N LYS A 6 -1.18 13.20 7.39
CA LYS A 6 -2.28 13.64 8.26
C LYS A 6 -3.60 13.68 7.49
N GLN A 7 -3.63 14.30 6.32
CA GLN A 7 -4.86 14.40 5.51
C GLN A 7 -5.42 13.02 5.14
N VAL A 8 -4.54 12.08 4.74
CA VAL A 8 -4.96 10.71 4.41
C VAL A 8 -5.54 10.02 5.65
N TYR A 9 -4.84 10.12 6.79
CA TYR A 9 -5.33 9.57 8.05
C TYR A 9 -6.71 10.13 8.41
N GLU A 10 -6.86 11.46 8.45
CA GLU A 10 -8.10 12.13 8.85
C GLU A 10 -9.28 11.79 7.94
N ASN A 11 -9.06 11.66 6.64
CA ASN A 11 -10.09 11.22 5.71
C ASN A 11 -10.60 9.81 6.04
N ILE A 12 -9.70 8.89 6.35
CA ILE A 12 -10.08 7.52 6.74
C ILE A 12 -10.74 7.52 8.11
N ALA A 13 -10.16 8.23 9.07
CA ALA A 13 -10.67 8.32 10.44
C ALA A 13 -12.09 8.86 10.48
N ALA A 14 -12.40 9.89 9.67
CA ALA A 14 -13.74 10.46 9.56
C ALA A 14 -14.77 9.44 9.05
N VAL A 15 -14.43 8.65 8.03
CA VAL A 15 -15.31 7.62 7.47
C VAL A 15 -15.48 6.44 8.43
N ALA A 16 -14.38 6.04 9.10
CA ALA A 16 -14.38 4.90 10.03
C ALA A 16 -14.87 5.25 11.44
N GLY A 17 -15.08 6.53 11.75
CA GLY A 17 -15.51 6.99 13.07
C GLY A 17 -14.43 6.79 14.15
N LEU A 18 -13.13 6.92 13.80
CA LEU A 18 -12.04 6.75 14.75
C LEU A 18 -11.96 7.94 15.71
N ARG A 19 -11.67 7.64 16.98
CA ARG A 19 -11.51 8.62 18.07
C ARG A 19 -10.05 9.06 18.23
N THR A 20 -9.12 8.23 17.82
CA THR A 20 -7.67 8.48 17.91
C THR A 20 -7.31 9.68 17.05
N SER A 21 -6.61 10.66 17.62
CA SER A 21 -6.18 11.83 16.84
C SER A 21 -4.88 11.57 16.08
N ALA A 22 -4.68 12.24 14.94
CA ALA A 22 -3.44 12.14 14.16
C ALA A 22 -2.20 12.57 14.96
N GLU A 23 -2.36 13.47 15.92
CA GLU A 23 -1.29 14.01 16.78
C GLU A 23 -0.79 12.98 17.80
N SER A 24 -1.63 12.01 18.20
CA SER A 24 -1.24 10.95 19.14
C SER A 24 -0.45 9.82 18.49
N ILE A 25 -0.32 9.81 17.17
CA ILE A 25 0.38 8.78 16.42
C ILE A 25 1.81 9.23 16.13
N ALA A 26 2.78 8.50 16.66
CA ALA A 26 4.19 8.74 16.38
C ALA A 26 4.56 8.22 14.98
N VAL A 27 5.29 9.03 14.19
CA VAL A 27 5.74 8.64 12.85
C VAL A 27 7.23 8.90 12.69
N ALA A 28 8.00 7.83 12.58
CA ALA A 28 9.40 7.89 12.19
C ALA A 28 9.50 8.18 10.68
N GLN A 29 10.08 9.33 10.31
CA GLN A 29 10.22 9.78 8.92
C GLN A 29 11.44 9.13 8.23
N THR A 30 11.58 7.82 8.35
CA THR A 30 12.68 7.04 7.77
C THR A 30 12.68 7.14 6.24
N PRO A 31 13.83 7.38 5.60
CA PRO A 31 13.92 7.40 4.13
C PRO A 31 13.47 6.09 3.50
N THR A 32 12.66 6.15 2.46
CA THR A 32 12.10 4.95 1.80
C THR A 32 12.98 4.40 0.69
N TYR A 33 13.83 5.22 0.09
CA TYR A 33 14.62 4.87 -1.11
C TYR A 33 13.78 4.46 -2.34
N LEU A 34 12.46 4.52 -2.25
CA LEU A 34 11.59 4.27 -3.38
C LEU A 34 11.66 5.46 -4.35
N LYS A 35 11.91 5.18 -5.62
CA LYS A 35 11.79 6.17 -6.69
C LYS A 35 10.31 6.22 -7.12
N GLU A 36 9.55 7.09 -6.50
CA GLU A 36 8.11 7.19 -6.73
C GLU A 36 7.76 8.58 -7.28
N PRO A 37 7.08 8.68 -8.43
CA PRO A 37 6.61 9.95 -8.98
C PRO A 37 5.45 10.52 -8.18
N MET A 38 4.75 9.69 -7.41
CA MET A 38 3.64 10.06 -6.53
C MET A 38 4.04 9.90 -5.06
N LYS A 39 3.31 10.52 -4.16
CA LYS A 39 3.58 10.46 -2.70
C LYS A 39 3.07 9.16 -2.04
N VAL A 40 3.40 8.01 -2.66
CA VAL A 40 2.91 6.69 -2.22
C VAL A 40 3.34 6.38 -0.78
N ALA A 41 4.58 6.69 -0.41
CA ALA A 41 5.04 6.46 0.95
C ALA A 41 4.28 7.30 1.99
N ASP A 42 3.94 8.55 1.67
CA ASP A 42 3.16 9.39 2.57
C ASP A 42 1.70 8.94 2.65
N PHE A 43 1.13 8.49 1.54
CA PHE A 43 -0.19 7.85 1.53
C PHE A 43 -0.19 6.59 2.39
N ALA A 44 0.80 5.72 2.24
CA ALA A 44 0.94 4.50 3.00
C ALA A 44 1.01 4.75 4.52
N VAL A 45 1.74 5.78 4.96
CA VAL A 45 1.78 6.17 6.38
C VAL A 45 0.38 6.50 6.89
N GLY A 46 -0.40 7.31 6.16
CA GLY A 46 -1.76 7.66 6.57
C GLY A 46 -2.66 6.44 6.72
N VAL A 47 -2.61 5.51 5.74
CA VAL A 47 -3.41 4.27 5.75
C VAL A 47 -2.98 3.33 6.89
N VAL A 48 -1.67 3.08 7.05
CA VAL A 48 -1.16 2.20 8.11
C VAL A 48 -1.44 2.77 9.49
N SER A 49 -1.37 4.10 9.63
CA SER A 49 -1.75 4.78 10.87
C SER A 49 -3.23 4.57 11.22
N ALA A 50 -4.11 4.67 10.24
CA ALA A 50 -5.53 4.42 10.44
C ALA A 50 -5.80 2.96 10.82
N LEU A 51 -5.10 2.01 10.19
CA LEU A 51 -5.18 0.60 10.57
C LEU A 51 -4.72 0.37 12.02
N GLY A 52 -3.63 1.01 12.42
CA GLY A 52 -3.14 0.98 13.82
C GLY A 52 -4.17 1.54 14.80
N ALA A 53 -4.82 2.65 14.45
CA ALA A 53 -5.87 3.26 15.27
C ALA A 53 -7.09 2.32 15.42
N VAL A 54 -7.55 1.70 14.33
CA VAL A 54 -8.62 0.69 14.37
C VAL A 54 -8.24 -0.46 15.30
N ALA A 55 -7.02 -0.98 15.19
CA ALA A 55 -6.55 -2.09 16.02
C ALA A 55 -6.48 -1.71 17.50
N ALA A 56 -5.96 -0.53 17.83
CA ALA A 56 -5.88 -0.02 19.20
C ALA A 56 -7.28 0.16 19.81
N GLU A 57 -8.19 0.85 19.10
CA GLU A 57 -9.56 1.09 19.59
C GLU A 57 -10.37 -0.22 19.72
N LEU A 58 -10.16 -1.17 18.83
CA LEU A 58 -10.76 -2.51 18.94
C LEU A 58 -10.22 -3.26 20.16
N GLY A 59 -8.90 -3.15 20.42
CA GLY A 59 -8.26 -3.70 21.62
C GLY A 59 -8.89 -3.13 22.89
N GLU A 60 -9.00 -1.80 22.98
CA GLU A 60 -9.64 -1.11 24.11
C GLU A 60 -11.10 -1.57 24.31
N SER A 61 -11.87 -1.71 23.24
CA SER A 61 -13.26 -2.17 23.32
C SER A 61 -13.38 -3.61 23.86
N ARG A 62 -12.30 -4.37 23.82
CA ARG A 62 -12.18 -5.73 24.35
C ARG A 62 -11.51 -5.79 25.73
N GLY A 63 -11.28 -4.63 26.37
CA GLY A 63 -10.71 -4.53 27.71
C GLY A 63 -9.19 -4.51 27.76
N LEU A 64 -8.50 -4.35 26.65
CA LEU A 64 -7.06 -4.09 26.64
C LEU A 64 -6.76 -2.65 27.10
N PRO A 65 -5.61 -2.41 27.74
CA PRO A 65 -5.20 -1.04 28.06
C PRO A 65 -4.96 -0.22 26.79
N PRO A 66 -5.04 1.12 26.85
CA PRO A 66 -4.68 1.99 25.74
C PRO A 66 -3.29 1.68 25.19
N GLN A 67 -3.14 1.67 23.87
CA GLN A 67 -1.88 1.33 23.19
C GLN A 67 -1.34 2.53 22.43
N SER A 68 -0.01 2.69 22.45
CA SER A 68 0.68 3.64 21.58
C SER A 68 0.70 3.12 20.13
N ILE A 69 0.66 4.05 19.19
CA ILE A 69 0.76 3.74 17.75
C ILE A 69 2.02 4.40 17.22
N ASP A 70 2.96 3.57 16.80
CA ASP A 70 4.22 3.98 16.21
C ASP A 70 4.32 3.44 14.79
N VAL A 71 4.49 4.34 13.81
CA VAL A 71 4.57 4.00 12.39
C VAL A 71 5.93 4.39 11.83
N ASP A 72 6.63 3.46 11.22
CA ASP A 72 7.83 3.75 10.46
C ASP A 72 7.46 3.96 8.97
N ARG A 73 7.89 5.10 8.41
CA ARG A 73 7.55 5.50 7.03
C ARG A 73 8.06 4.50 5.98
N ARG A 74 9.24 3.90 6.22
CA ARG A 74 9.80 2.88 5.31
C ARG A 74 8.98 1.62 5.35
N HIS A 75 8.63 1.13 6.54
CA HIS A 75 7.82 -0.07 6.69
C HIS A 75 6.42 0.14 6.08
N ALA A 76 5.79 1.29 6.32
CA ALA A 76 4.51 1.62 5.71
C ALA A 76 4.59 1.61 4.16
N ALA A 77 5.62 2.23 3.58
CA ALA A 77 5.81 2.23 2.13
C ALA A 77 6.03 0.82 1.57
N LEU A 78 6.85 -0.01 2.23
CA LEU A 78 7.14 -1.38 1.82
C LEU A 78 5.90 -2.29 1.91
N SER A 79 4.98 -2.04 2.84
CA SER A 79 3.74 -2.83 2.96
C SER A 79 2.85 -2.72 1.71
N PHE A 80 2.96 -1.62 0.94
CA PHE A 80 2.26 -1.44 -0.34
C PHE A 80 2.94 -2.18 -1.50
N ASN A 81 4.16 -2.67 -1.31
CA ASN A 81 4.89 -3.49 -2.29
C ASN A 81 5.18 -4.90 -1.73
N ASN A 82 4.29 -5.42 -0.90
CA ASN A 82 4.49 -6.69 -0.21
C ASN A 82 4.73 -7.86 -1.18
N ALA A 83 4.11 -7.85 -2.35
CA ALA A 83 4.29 -8.87 -3.38
C ALA A 83 5.76 -9.05 -3.81
N GLY A 84 6.55 -7.95 -3.78
CA GLY A 84 7.98 -7.98 -4.08
C GLY A 84 8.85 -8.65 -3.01
N PHE A 85 8.26 -9.07 -1.87
CA PHE A 85 8.98 -9.68 -0.74
C PHE A 85 8.48 -11.08 -0.39
N HIS A 86 7.70 -11.71 -1.27
CA HIS A 86 7.24 -13.07 -1.06
C HIS A 86 8.27 -14.09 -1.50
N PHE A 87 8.81 -14.83 -0.55
CA PHE A 87 9.78 -15.89 -0.79
C PHE A 87 9.20 -17.25 -0.40
N ILE A 88 9.37 -18.25 -1.26
CA ILE A 88 9.15 -19.66 -0.94
C ILE A 88 10.50 -20.38 -1.03
N ASN A 89 10.92 -21.03 0.05
CA ASN A 89 12.18 -21.74 0.14
C ASN A 89 13.40 -20.89 -0.34
N GLY A 90 13.39 -19.59 0.01
CA GLY A 90 14.45 -18.67 -0.38
C GLY A 90 14.37 -18.12 -1.81
N THR A 91 13.36 -18.52 -2.59
CA THR A 91 13.13 -18.03 -3.95
C THR A 91 12.03 -16.98 -3.98
N LEU A 92 12.27 -15.82 -4.58
CA LEU A 92 11.27 -14.78 -4.78
C LEU A 92 10.20 -15.27 -5.76
N ILE A 93 8.93 -15.31 -5.32
CA ILE A 93 7.83 -15.85 -6.12
C ILE A 93 7.47 -14.93 -7.29
N MET A 94 7.57 -13.62 -7.12
CA MET A 94 7.23 -12.60 -8.12
C MET A 94 8.41 -12.22 -9.01
N GLY A 95 9.45 -13.07 -9.08
CA GLY A 95 10.61 -12.86 -9.96
C GLY A 95 10.33 -13.28 -11.41
N GLY A 96 10.53 -12.37 -12.34
CA GLY A 96 10.79 -12.58 -13.78
C GLY A 96 9.80 -13.37 -14.63
N GLU A 97 9.36 -14.53 -14.21
CA GLU A 97 8.56 -15.43 -15.05
C GLU A 97 7.05 -15.07 -15.12
N ILE A 98 6.56 -14.27 -14.18
CA ILE A 98 5.15 -13.81 -14.19
C ILE A 98 4.96 -12.56 -15.08
N MET A 99 6.05 -11.90 -15.46
CA MET A 99 6.01 -10.78 -16.40
C MET A 99 5.90 -11.32 -17.84
N VAL A 100 4.69 -11.73 -18.20
CA VAL A 100 4.38 -12.23 -19.53
C VAL A 100 4.66 -11.14 -20.56
N PRO A 101 5.24 -11.45 -21.72
CA PRO A 101 5.58 -10.46 -22.76
C PRO A 101 4.44 -9.56 -23.20
N VAL A 102 3.20 -9.99 -23.01
CA VAL A 102 1.99 -9.20 -23.36
C VAL A 102 1.57 -8.20 -22.27
N ASN A 103 2.19 -8.23 -21.08
CA ASN A 103 1.88 -7.25 -20.04
C ASN A 103 2.48 -5.90 -20.40
N GLY A 104 1.67 -4.85 -20.40
CA GLY A 104 2.16 -3.51 -20.68
C GLY A 104 1.07 -2.51 -21.02
N PHE A 105 1.52 -1.30 -21.26
CA PHE A 105 0.67 -0.22 -21.74
C PHE A 105 0.88 -0.06 -23.24
N TYR A 106 -0.20 -0.08 -24.00
CA TYR A 106 -0.20 0.02 -25.44
C TYR A 106 -1.06 1.19 -25.92
N GLU A 107 -0.52 2.00 -26.82
CA GLU A 107 -1.28 3.07 -27.45
C GLU A 107 -2.20 2.48 -28.51
N THR A 108 -3.47 2.86 -28.46
CA THR A 108 -4.46 2.46 -29.47
C THR A 108 -4.43 3.39 -30.68
N LYS A 109 -5.03 2.98 -31.81
CA LYS A 109 -5.10 3.76 -33.03
C LYS A 109 -5.74 5.14 -32.82
N ASP A 110 -6.67 5.25 -31.89
CA ASP A 110 -7.36 6.50 -31.52
C ASP A 110 -6.65 7.29 -30.41
N LYS A 111 -5.35 7.00 -30.19
CA LYS A 111 -4.49 7.72 -29.24
C LYS A 111 -4.89 7.57 -27.76
N ARG A 112 -5.68 6.59 -27.41
CA ARG A 112 -5.92 6.18 -26.03
C ARG A 112 -4.89 5.13 -25.61
N TRP A 113 -4.86 4.82 -24.34
CA TRP A 113 -3.97 3.82 -23.77
C TRP A 113 -4.78 2.65 -23.20
N MET A 114 -4.30 1.44 -23.47
CA MET A 114 -4.81 0.21 -22.86
C MET A 114 -3.71 -0.44 -22.04
N CYS A 115 -4.10 -1.01 -20.89
CA CYS A 115 -3.21 -1.84 -20.09
C CYS A 115 -3.65 -3.31 -20.23
N PHE A 116 -2.74 -4.16 -20.71
CA PHE A 116 -2.98 -5.59 -20.73
C PHE A 116 -2.35 -6.28 -19.54
N ASN A 117 -3.06 -7.23 -18.96
CA ASN A 117 -2.58 -8.12 -17.93
C ASN A 117 -2.81 -9.58 -18.36
N GLY A 118 -1.77 -10.20 -18.91
CA GLY A 118 -1.76 -11.60 -19.34
C GLY A 118 -1.05 -12.52 -18.33
N ALA A 119 -1.04 -12.18 -17.02
CA ALA A 119 -0.34 -12.96 -16.01
C ALA A 119 -0.84 -14.40 -15.87
N TYR A 120 -2.08 -14.67 -16.25
CA TYR A 120 -2.66 -16.02 -16.28
C TYR A 120 -2.80 -16.53 -17.72
N PRO A 121 -2.56 -17.84 -17.99
CA PRO A 121 -2.60 -18.40 -19.35
C PRO A 121 -3.89 -18.07 -20.10
N HIS A 122 -5.05 -18.20 -19.47
CA HIS A 122 -6.34 -17.91 -20.10
C HIS A 122 -6.52 -16.43 -20.49
N LEU A 123 -5.94 -15.50 -19.74
CA LEU A 123 -5.95 -14.06 -20.07
C LEU A 123 -4.98 -13.78 -21.23
N ARG A 124 -3.77 -14.33 -21.15
CA ARG A 124 -2.77 -14.21 -22.22
C ARG A 124 -3.30 -14.73 -23.55
N ASP A 125 -3.86 -15.93 -23.54
CA ASP A 125 -4.35 -16.60 -24.77
C ASP A 125 -5.53 -15.82 -25.36
N GLY A 126 -6.36 -15.17 -24.54
CA GLY A 126 -7.43 -14.28 -25.01
C GLY A 126 -6.92 -12.94 -25.60
N ILE A 127 -5.74 -12.47 -25.19
CA ILE A 127 -5.12 -11.25 -25.76
C ILE A 127 -4.49 -11.56 -27.14
N LEU A 128 -4.02 -12.78 -27.34
CA LEU A 128 -3.29 -13.20 -28.54
C LEU A 128 -4.20 -13.73 -29.67
N GLN A 129 -5.49 -13.85 -29.47
CA GLN A 129 -6.50 -14.21 -30.47
C GLN A 129 -7.01 -12.97 -31.22
#